data_a3daf06f01d8981b3d3f8085290a527a
#
_entry.id   a3daf06f01d8981b3d3f8085290a527a
#
_cell.length_a   1.000
_cell.length_b   1.000
_cell.length_c   1.000
_cell.angle_alpha   90.00
_cell.angle_beta   90.00
_cell.angle_gamma   90.00
#
_symmetry.space_group_name_H-M   'P 1'
#
loop_
_entity.id
_entity.type
_entity.pdbx_description
1 polymer ?
#
loop_
_entity_poly.entity_id
_entity_poly.type
_entity_poly.pdbx_seq_one_letter_code
_entity_poly.pdbx_strand_id
1 'polypeptide(L)'
;MLVGHPMGVSGFAAIAPLLAEDHTVVTYDPRGFARSTIDDPGQDAGPDLLADDVRRVLEAVGGGPAYVFGSSGGAVTGLALVARYPGHVETLVAHEPPLALLLPEAEKARAGMRDIYDTYRESGISTAWQRFSTFTGINMRPQDEDAARQPPSAEAVAMSERFFGHGLLPITFYQPDFSALKGAPARV
;
A
#
# COMPACT_ATOMS: atom_id res chain seq x y z
N MET A 1 -2.49 11.44 9.01
CA MET A 1 -1.47 10.52 8.45
C MET A 1 -1.97 9.94 7.13
N LEU A 2 -1.22 10.07 6.06
CA LEU A 2 -1.54 9.49 4.75
C LEU A 2 -0.63 8.29 4.50
N VAL A 3 -1.24 7.13 4.22
CA VAL A 3 -0.57 5.84 4.11
C VAL A 3 -0.85 5.22 2.74
N GLY A 4 0.18 5.06 1.93
CA GLY A 4 0.12 4.40 0.63
C GLY A 4 0.94 3.12 0.60
N HIS A 5 0.70 2.26 -0.38
CA HIS A 5 1.56 1.16 -0.77
C HIS A 5 1.12 0.64 -2.15
N PRO A 6 1.98 0.60 -3.15
CA PRO A 6 3.40 1.00 -3.17
C PRO A 6 3.65 2.51 -3.22
N MET A 7 2.61 3.33 -3.30
CA MET A 7 2.72 4.79 -3.34
C MET A 7 3.43 5.32 -2.08
N GLY A 8 4.37 6.23 -2.29
CA GLY A 8 4.96 7.05 -1.24
C GLY A 8 4.34 8.46 -1.19
N VAL A 9 5.14 9.41 -0.73
CA VAL A 9 4.75 10.84 -0.56
C VAL A 9 4.13 11.43 -1.83
N SER A 10 4.71 11.14 -3.00
CA SER A 10 4.26 11.69 -4.29
C SER A 10 2.81 11.32 -4.65
N GLY A 11 2.34 10.16 -4.22
CA GLY A 11 0.96 9.72 -4.46
C GLY A 11 -0.10 10.57 -3.76
N PHE A 12 0.31 11.36 -2.77
CA PHE A 12 -0.57 12.24 -2.01
C PHE A 12 -0.38 13.74 -2.31
N ALA A 13 0.40 14.08 -3.33
CA ALA A 13 0.74 15.47 -3.66
C ALA A 13 -0.50 16.35 -3.92
N ALA A 14 -1.59 15.78 -4.43
CA ALA A 14 -2.81 16.51 -4.69
C ALA A 14 -3.67 16.75 -3.42
N ILE A 15 -3.75 15.78 -2.52
CA ILE A 15 -4.64 15.83 -1.35
C ILE A 15 -3.95 16.44 -0.11
N ALA A 16 -2.66 16.21 0.06
CA ALA A 16 -1.93 16.64 1.26
C ALA A 16 -1.99 18.16 1.49
N PRO A 17 -1.83 19.05 0.47
CA PRO A 17 -1.96 20.49 0.67
C PRO A 17 -3.35 20.92 1.13
N LEU A 18 -4.41 20.28 0.61
CA LEU A 18 -5.79 20.60 0.98
C LEU A 18 -6.08 20.26 2.45
N LEU A 19 -5.58 19.10 2.91
CA LEU A 19 -5.72 18.71 4.31
C LEU A 19 -4.84 19.55 5.25
N ALA A 20 -3.74 20.09 4.74
CA ALA A 20 -2.81 20.91 5.53
C ALA A 20 -3.36 22.29 5.90
N GLU A 21 -4.49 22.70 5.31
CA GLU A 21 -5.19 23.94 5.70
C GLU A 21 -5.70 23.89 7.14
N ASP A 22 -6.15 22.69 7.59
CA ASP A 22 -6.77 22.51 8.92
C ASP A 22 -6.05 21.47 9.81
N HIS A 23 -5.09 20.71 9.25
CA HIS A 23 -4.45 19.60 9.92
C HIS A 23 -2.94 19.58 9.76
N THR A 24 -2.24 19.04 10.74
CA THR A 24 -0.85 18.61 10.53
C THR A 24 -0.86 17.33 9.71
N VAL A 25 -0.40 17.40 8.45
CA VAL A 25 -0.38 16.28 7.53
C VAL A 25 0.98 15.59 7.57
N VAL A 26 0.95 14.29 7.82
CA VAL A 26 2.15 13.44 7.81
C VAL A 26 2.05 12.49 6.63
N THR A 27 3.10 12.49 5.79
CA THR A 27 3.31 11.55 4.69
C THR A 27 4.67 10.87 4.86
N TYR A 28 4.83 9.67 4.34
CA TYR A 28 6.11 8.96 4.35
C TYR A 28 6.24 8.06 3.12
N ASP A 29 7.45 7.66 2.81
CA ASP A 29 7.71 6.64 1.82
C ASP A 29 7.77 5.28 2.53
N PRO A 30 6.99 4.27 2.12
CA PRO A 30 7.03 2.95 2.76
C PRO A 30 8.43 2.31 2.63
N ARG A 31 8.77 1.40 3.54
CA ARG A 31 10.08 0.72 3.53
C ARG A 31 10.41 0.08 2.18
N GLY A 32 11.60 0.35 1.68
CA GLY A 32 12.07 -0.13 0.38
C GLY A 32 11.46 0.58 -0.83
N PHE A 33 10.72 1.69 -0.63
CA PHE A 33 10.18 2.53 -1.71
C PHE A 33 10.72 3.96 -1.63
N ALA A 34 10.91 4.55 -2.81
CA ALA A 34 11.40 5.92 -2.97
C ALA A 34 12.65 6.21 -2.11
N ARG A 35 12.56 7.08 -1.10
CA ARG A 35 13.69 7.48 -0.26
C ARG A 35 13.90 6.59 0.96
N SER A 36 12.97 5.68 1.26
CA SER A 36 13.09 4.78 2.41
C SER A 36 13.89 3.54 2.06
N THR A 37 14.97 3.33 2.78
CA THR A 37 15.84 2.15 2.63
C THR A 37 15.26 0.92 3.32
N ILE A 38 15.85 -0.24 3.03
CA ILE A 38 15.55 -1.52 3.65
C ILE A 38 16.88 -2.28 3.83
N ASP A 39 17.07 -2.89 5.00
CA ASP A 39 18.32 -3.60 5.32
C ASP A 39 18.39 -4.95 4.58
N ASP A 40 17.27 -5.64 4.48
CA ASP A 40 17.14 -6.91 3.75
C ASP A 40 16.23 -6.74 2.53
N PRO A 41 16.77 -6.62 1.30
CA PRO A 41 15.99 -6.50 0.09
C PRO A 41 15.06 -7.70 -0.19
N GLY A 42 15.36 -8.86 0.37
CA GLY A 42 14.55 -10.08 0.25
C GLY A 42 13.37 -10.14 1.21
N GLN A 43 13.26 -9.21 2.17
CA GLN A 43 12.19 -9.19 3.15
C GLN A 43 10.85 -8.79 2.51
N ASP A 44 9.81 -9.59 2.73
CA ASP A 44 8.45 -9.25 2.33
C ASP A 44 7.90 -8.06 3.13
N ALA A 45 7.14 -7.20 2.45
CA ALA A 45 6.47 -6.04 3.05
C ALA A 45 5.02 -6.39 3.43
N GLY A 46 4.86 -7.27 4.42
CA GLY A 46 3.53 -7.62 4.94
C GLY A 46 2.88 -6.49 5.73
N PRO A 47 1.52 -6.44 5.77
CA PRO A 47 0.77 -5.35 6.42
C PRO A 47 1.10 -5.15 7.89
N ASP A 48 1.39 -6.21 8.63
CA ASP A 48 1.77 -6.10 10.04
C ASP A 48 3.09 -5.36 10.26
N LEU A 49 4.08 -5.63 9.41
CA LEU A 49 5.36 -4.94 9.41
C LEU A 49 5.21 -3.48 9.00
N LEU A 50 4.40 -3.21 7.98
CA LEU A 50 4.11 -1.85 7.53
C LEU A 50 3.31 -1.07 8.59
N ALA A 51 2.41 -1.71 9.31
CA ALA A 51 1.69 -1.10 10.43
C ALA A 51 2.61 -0.71 11.59
N ASP A 52 3.63 -1.54 11.90
CA ASP A 52 4.65 -1.19 12.89
C ASP A 52 5.47 0.05 12.47
N ASP A 53 5.78 0.17 11.17
CA ASP A 53 6.43 1.39 10.64
C ASP A 53 5.56 2.63 10.81
N VAL A 54 4.26 2.55 10.44
CA VAL A 54 3.32 3.66 10.60
C VAL A 54 3.22 4.08 12.07
N ARG A 55 3.11 3.10 13.00
CA ARG A 55 3.12 3.38 14.43
C ARG A 55 4.35 4.16 14.85
N ARG A 56 5.54 3.72 14.43
CA ARG A 56 6.82 4.41 14.76
C ARG A 56 6.87 5.82 14.20
N VAL A 57 6.35 6.04 12.99
CA VAL A 57 6.26 7.39 12.41
C VAL A 57 5.32 8.25 13.25
N LEU A 58 4.13 7.74 13.63
CA LEU A 58 3.19 8.48 14.47
C LEU A 58 3.80 8.84 15.83
N GLU A 59 4.51 7.93 16.48
CA GLU A 59 5.20 8.19 17.74
C GLU A 59 6.29 9.26 17.58
N ALA A 60 7.03 9.25 16.49
CA ALA A 60 8.10 10.22 16.22
C ALA A 60 7.58 11.63 15.98
N VAL A 61 6.34 11.79 15.47
CA VAL A 61 5.76 13.11 15.16
C VAL A 61 4.86 13.66 16.27
N GLY A 62 4.71 12.96 17.38
CA GLY A 62 3.96 13.49 18.54
C GLY A 62 3.02 12.53 19.24
N GLY A 63 2.84 11.29 18.72
CA GLY A 63 2.37 10.12 19.46
C GLY A 63 0.91 10.09 19.93
N GLY A 64 0.05 10.99 19.53
CA GLY A 64 -1.38 10.93 19.84
C GLY A 64 -2.16 10.10 18.83
N PRO A 65 -3.44 9.71 19.14
CA PRO A 65 -4.31 9.10 18.15
C PRO A 65 -4.46 10.00 16.92
N ALA A 66 -4.36 9.41 15.72
CA ALA A 66 -4.36 10.13 14.47
C ALA A 66 -5.55 9.76 13.58
N TYR A 67 -5.99 10.72 12.77
CA TYR A 67 -6.79 10.41 11.58
C TYR A 67 -5.87 9.79 10.54
N VAL A 68 -6.25 8.62 10.02
CA VAL A 68 -5.47 7.87 9.04
C VAL A 68 -6.29 7.73 7.76
N PHE A 69 -5.72 8.13 6.64
CA PHE A 69 -6.23 7.81 5.31
C PHE A 69 -5.27 6.80 4.68
N GLY A 70 -5.73 5.59 4.47
CA GLY A 70 -4.99 4.54 3.77
C GLY A 70 -5.57 4.29 2.39
N SER A 71 -4.72 4.25 1.36
CA SER A 71 -5.14 3.96 -0.01
C SER A 71 -4.49 2.69 -0.54
N SER A 72 -5.28 1.82 -1.19
CA SER A 72 -4.84 0.56 -1.76
C SER A 72 -4.14 -0.33 -0.70
N GLY A 73 -2.90 -0.77 -0.90
CA GLY A 73 -2.13 -1.50 0.11
C GLY A 73 -1.93 -0.72 1.41
N GLY A 74 -1.95 0.63 1.35
CA GLY A 74 -1.95 1.49 2.53
C GLY A 74 -3.24 1.39 3.35
N ALA A 75 -4.38 1.09 2.70
CA ALA A 75 -5.64 0.80 3.41
C ALA A 75 -5.54 -0.53 4.19
N VAL A 76 -4.91 -1.54 3.60
CA VAL A 76 -4.66 -2.83 4.29
C VAL A 76 -3.70 -2.61 5.47
N THR A 77 -2.66 -1.80 5.29
CA THR A 77 -1.76 -1.38 6.37
C THR A 77 -2.51 -0.65 7.50
N GLY A 78 -3.44 0.24 7.15
CA GLY A 78 -4.31 0.94 8.11
C GLY A 78 -5.18 -0.01 8.92
N LEU A 79 -5.77 -1.03 8.30
CA LEU A 79 -6.52 -2.08 8.99
C LEU A 79 -5.64 -2.87 9.97
N ALA A 80 -4.43 -3.25 9.53
CA ALA A 80 -3.46 -3.89 10.42
C ALA A 80 -3.05 -2.98 11.59
N LEU A 81 -2.88 -1.68 11.34
CA LEU A 81 -2.56 -0.69 12.37
C LEU A 81 -3.65 -0.61 13.44
N VAL A 82 -4.93 -0.49 13.03
CA VAL A 82 -6.06 -0.45 13.97
C VAL A 82 -6.16 -1.73 14.79
N ALA A 83 -5.98 -2.89 14.13
CA ALA A 83 -6.09 -4.19 14.83
C ALA A 83 -4.98 -4.38 15.87
N ARG A 84 -3.75 -3.95 15.56
CA ARG A 84 -2.56 -4.19 16.41
C ARG A 84 -2.28 -3.06 17.40
N TYR A 85 -2.61 -1.83 17.04
CA TYR A 85 -2.29 -0.62 17.80
C TYR A 85 -3.49 0.33 17.91
N PRO A 86 -4.61 -0.14 18.49
CA PRO A 86 -5.89 0.59 18.47
C PRO A 86 -5.83 1.97 19.12
N GLY A 87 -4.88 2.20 20.05
CA GLY A 87 -4.68 3.50 20.68
C GLY A 87 -4.00 4.57 19.81
N HIS A 88 -3.50 4.22 18.62
CA HIS A 88 -2.81 5.14 17.72
C HIS A 88 -3.71 5.73 16.62
N VAL A 89 -4.93 5.23 16.47
CA VAL A 89 -5.86 5.63 15.43
C VAL A 89 -7.18 6.10 16.04
N GLU A 90 -7.60 7.30 15.71
CA GLU A 90 -8.93 7.82 16.05
C GLU A 90 -9.96 7.44 14.97
N THR A 91 -9.59 7.63 13.71
CA THR A 91 -10.43 7.26 12.56
C THR A 91 -9.54 6.77 11.42
N LEU A 92 -9.90 5.66 10.81
CA LEU A 92 -9.31 5.14 9.59
C LEU A 92 -10.29 5.28 8.43
N VAL A 93 -9.87 5.94 7.36
CA VAL A 93 -10.50 5.83 6.05
C VAL A 93 -9.70 4.82 5.23
N ALA A 94 -10.25 3.62 5.03
CA ALA A 94 -9.65 2.55 4.24
C ALA A 94 -10.18 2.62 2.80
N HIS A 95 -9.44 3.31 1.92
CA HIS A 95 -9.83 3.51 0.54
C HIS A 95 -9.33 2.35 -0.34
N GLU A 96 -10.27 1.59 -0.89
CA GLU A 96 -10.06 0.48 -1.83
C GLU A 96 -9.00 -0.56 -1.37
N PRO A 97 -9.12 -1.16 -0.17
CA PRO A 97 -8.19 -2.18 0.29
C PRO A 97 -8.26 -3.43 -0.60
N PRO A 98 -7.13 -3.88 -1.22
CA PRO A 98 -7.13 -5.01 -2.15
C PRO A 98 -7.13 -6.35 -1.40
N LEU A 99 -8.15 -6.62 -0.60
CA LEU A 99 -8.31 -7.83 0.20
C LEU A 99 -8.90 -8.97 -0.65
N ALA A 100 -8.08 -9.57 -1.51
CA ALA A 100 -8.49 -10.55 -2.50
C ALA A 100 -9.24 -11.76 -1.90
N LEU A 101 -8.86 -12.17 -0.68
CA LEU A 101 -9.44 -13.32 -0.01
C LEU A 101 -10.82 -13.06 0.62
N LEU A 102 -11.27 -11.80 0.65
CA LEU A 102 -12.59 -11.42 1.15
C LEU A 102 -13.63 -11.24 0.02
N LEU A 103 -13.20 -11.35 -1.21
CA LEU A 103 -14.11 -11.24 -2.35
C LEU A 103 -15.00 -12.49 -2.48
N PRO A 104 -16.22 -12.38 -3.03
CA PRO A 104 -17.06 -13.53 -3.27
C PRO A 104 -16.38 -14.63 -4.11
N GLU A 105 -15.53 -14.22 -5.06
CA GLU A 105 -14.72 -15.14 -5.89
C GLU A 105 -13.26 -15.20 -5.40
N ALA A 106 -13.05 -15.44 -4.09
CA ALA A 106 -11.73 -15.41 -3.45
C ALA A 106 -10.69 -16.29 -4.15
N GLU A 107 -11.05 -17.50 -4.57
CA GLU A 107 -10.13 -18.41 -5.26
C GLU A 107 -9.71 -17.87 -6.64
N LYS A 108 -10.63 -17.25 -7.38
CA LYS A 108 -10.31 -16.60 -8.66
C LYS A 108 -9.41 -15.38 -8.45
N ALA A 109 -9.70 -14.58 -7.41
CA ALA A 109 -8.89 -13.44 -7.05
C ALA A 109 -7.48 -13.88 -6.61
N ARG A 110 -7.37 -14.92 -5.80
CA ARG A 110 -6.10 -15.55 -5.39
C ARG A 110 -5.31 -16.02 -6.61
N ALA A 111 -5.95 -16.78 -7.50
CA ALA A 111 -5.31 -17.29 -8.71
C ALA A 111 -4.80 -16.16 -9.61
N GLY A 112 -5.61 -15.09 -9.79
CA GLY A 112 -5.23 -13.93 -10.58
C GLY A 112 -4.03 -13.17 -10.01
N MET A 113 -3.97 -12.95 -8.69
CA MET A 113 -2.81 -12.31 -8.06
C MET A 113 -1.56 -13.18 -8.14
N ARG A 114 -1.70 -14.51 -8.00
CA ARG A 114 -0.59 -15.44 -8.18
C ARG A 114 -0.08 -15.42 -9.62
N ASP A 115 -0.98 -15.46 -10.60
CA ASP A 115 -0.63 -15.40 -12.03
C ASP A 115 0.13 -14.09 -12.38
N ILE A 116 -0.23 -12.96 -11.78
CA ILE A 116 0.51 -11.70 -11.95
C ILE A 116 1.93 -11.83 -11.39
N TYR A 117 2.08 -12.40 -10.19
CA TYR A 117 3.39 -12.63 -9.57
C TYR A 117 4.25 -13.58 -10.42
N ASP A 118 3.69 -14.69 -10.89
CA ASP A 118 4.38 -15.66 -11.73
C ASP A 118 4.79 -15.04 -13.07
N THR A 119 3.90 -14.22 -13.67
CA THR A 119 4.20 -13.42 -14.87
C THR A 119 5.39 -12.47 -14.63
N TYR A 120 5.46 -11.82 -13.47
CA TYR A 120 6.61 -10.99 -13.11
C TYR A 120 7.90 -11.81 -13.09
N ARG A 121 7.88 -12.99 -12.48
CA ARG A 121 9.04 -13.87 -12.36
C ARG A 121 9.53 -14.43 -13.68
N GLU A 122 8.63 -14.73 -14.59
CA GLU A 122 8.91 -15.41 -15.88
C GLU A 122 9.13 -14.42 -17.01
N SER A 123 8.40 -13.30 -17.04
CA SER A 123 8.29 -12.41 -18.20
C SER A 123 8.64 -10.95 -17.88
N GLY A 124 8.96 -10.63 -16.62
CA GLY A 124 9.45 -9.33 -16.19
C GLY A 124 8.35 -8.28 -15.94
N ILE A 125 8.81 -7.09 -15.54
CA ILE A 125 7.99 -5.99 -15.01
C ILE A 125 6.90 -5.52 -15.99
N SER A 126 7.26 -5.31 -17.26
CA SER A 126 6.34 -4.75 -18.27
C SER A 126 5.12 -5.65 -18.49
N THR A 127 5.36 -6.96 -18.62
CA THR A 127 4.29 -7.95 -18.81
C THR A 127 3.43 -8.09 -17.54
N ALA A 128 4.07 -8.03 -16.36
CA ALA A 128 3.37 -8.07 -15.08
C ALA A 128 2.43 -6.87 -14.91
N TRP A 129 2.85 -5.65 -15.27
CA TRP A 129 1.98 -4.47 -15.23
C TRP A 129 0.82 -4.56 -16.20
N GLN A 130 1.01 -5.11 -17.39
CA GLN A 130 -0.09 -5.35 -18.34
C GLN A 130 -1.10 -6.35 -17.77
N ARG A 131 -0.59 -7.44 -17.17
CA ARG A 131 -1.42 -8.45 -16.52
C ARG A 131 -2.20 -7.89 -15.34
N PHE A 132 -1.52 -7.11 -14.48
CA PHE A 132 -2.13 -6.42 -13.36
C PHE A 132 -3.25 -5.48 -13.81
N SER A 133 -2.99 -4.60 -14.79
CA SER A 133 -4.00 -3.69 -15.33
C SER A 133 -5.20 -4.42 -15.93
N THR A 134 -4.97 -5.49 -16.66
CA THR A 134 -6.05 -6.31 -17.25
C THR A 134 -6.90 -6.96 -16.17
N PHE A 135 -6.27 -7.51 -15.12
CA PHE A 135 -6.96 -8.22 -14.06
C PHE A 135 -7.73 -7.28 -13.13
N THR A 136 -7.12 -6.16 -12.74
CA THR A 136 -7.71 -5.22 -11.79
C THR A 136 -8.61 -4.16 -12.43
N GLY A 137 -8.50 -3.95 -13.74
CA GLY A 137 -9.14 -2.82 -14.45
C GLY A 137 -8.46 -1.47 -14.19
N ILE A 138 -7.39 -1.42 -13.41
CA ILE A 138 -6.67 -0.18 -13.07
C ILE A 138 -5.73 0.18 -14.22
N ASN A 139 -5.92 1.36 -14.83
CA ASN A 139 -5.01 1.85 -15.86
C ASN A 139 -3.78 2.51 -15.22
N MET A 140 -2.65 1.81 -15.25
CA MET A 140 -1.37 2.28 -14.73
C MET A 140 -0.50 2.99 -15.79
N ARG A 141 -1.03 3.19 -17.01
CA ARG A 141 -0.27 3.89 -18.05
C ARG A 141 -0.23 5.38 -17.75
N PRO A 142 0.91 6.05 -17.99
CA PRO A 142 0.97 7.51 -17.98
C PRO A 142 -0.13 8.07 -18.88
N GLN A 143 -0.83 9.12 -18.43
CA GLN A 143 -1.84 9.80 -19.24
C GLN A 143 -1.18 10.64 -20.35
N ASP A 144 0.09 11.01 -20.17
CA ASP A 144 0.92 11.69 -21.17
C ASP A 144 1.53 10.65 -22.11
N GLU A 145 1.19 10.76 -23.40
CA GLU A 145 1.69 9.85 -24.44
C GLU A 145 3.21 9.91 -24.61
N ASP A 146 3.84 11.06 -24.39
CA ASP A 146 5.29 11.21 -24.50
C ASP A 146 5.98 10.54 -23.29
N ALA A 147 5.41 10.65 -22.11
CA ALA A 147 5.88 9.92 -20.93
C ALA A 147 5.71 8.39 -21.11
N ALA A 148 4.63 7.96 -21.77
CA ALA A 148 4.39 6.53 -22.06
C ALA A 148 5.41 5.90 -23.05
N ARG A 149 6.09 6.72 -23.85
CA ARG A 149 7.11 6.27 -24.81
C ARG A 149 8.53 6.22 -24.24
N GLN A 150 8.75 6.85 -23.07
CA GLN A 150 10.05 6.84 -22.42
C GLN A 150 10.29 5.52 -21.68
N PRO A 151 11.54 5.03 -21.63
CA PRO A 151 11.86 3.90 -20.77
C PRO A 151 11.60 4.29 -19.30
N PRO A 152 11.15 3.35 -18.46
CA PRO A 152 10.93 3.63 -17.05
C PRO A 152 12.23 4.07 -16.37
N SER A 153 12.12 5.02 -15.45
CA SER A 153 13.27 5.43 -14.63
C SER A 153 13.77 4.28 -13.76
N ALA A 154 15.03 4.33 -13.31
CA ALA A 154 15.59 3.35 -12.39
C ALA A 154 14.76 3.23 -11.10
N GLU A 155 14.21 4.36 -10.61
CA GLU A 155 13.32 4.38 -9.45
C GLU A 155 12.00 3.65 -9.73
N ALA A 156 11.39 3.84 -10.90
CA ALA A 156 10.17 3.14 -11.30
C ALA A 156 10.40 1.63 -11.46
N VAL A 157 11.57 1.23 -11.97
CA VAL A 157 11.98 -0.17 -12.05
C VAL A 157 12.11 -0.77 -10.65
N ALA A 158 12.89 -0.14 -9.77
CA ALA A 158 13.11 -0.61 -8.40
C ALA A 158 11.80 -0.71 -7.60
N MET A 159 10.91 0.30 -7.76
CA MET A 159 9.57 0.28 -7.17
C MET A 159 8.74 -0.91 -7.66
N SER A 160 8.78 -1.19 -8.97
CA SER A 160 8.03 -2.31 -9.56
C SER A 160 8.57 -3.66 -9.11
N GLU A 161 9.90 -3.83 -9.04
CA GLU A 161 10.55 -5.03 -8.52
C GLU A 161 10.15 -5.28 -7.06
N ARG A 162 10.21 -4.24 -6.24
CA ARG A 162 9.82 -4.31 -4.83
C ARG A 162 8.33 -4.64 -4.68
N PHE A 163 7.46 -3.98 -5.46
CA PHE A 163 6.02 -4.22 -5.42
C PHE A 163 5.67 -5.65 -5.81
N PHE A 164 6.08 -6.10 -7.00
CA PHE A 164 5.74 -7.45 -7.46
C PHE A 164 6.42 -8.54 -6.65
N GLY A 165 7.71 -8.35 -6.33
CA GLY A 165 8.50 -9.37 -5.63
C GLY A 165 8.11 -9.56 -4.17
N HIS A 166 7.77 -8.48 -3.45
CA HIS A 166 7.70 -8.50 -2.00
C HIS A 166 6.48 -7.78 -1.40
N GLY A 167 5.65 -7.13 -2.21
CA GLY A 167 4.46 -6.39 -1.76
C GLY A 167 3.16 -6.99 -2.21
N LEU A 168 3.04 -7.38 -3.48
CA LEU A 168 1.76 -7.78 -4.09
C LEU A 168 1.05 -8.89 -3.30
N LEU A 169 1.68 -10.04 -3.12
CA LEU A 169 1.04 -11.18 -2.48
C LEU A 169 0.84 -10.98 -0.96
N PRO A 170 1.82 -10.49 -0.19
CA PRO A 170 1.61 -10.22 1.24
C PRO A 170 0.45 -9.25 1.51
N ILE A 171 0.27 -8.22 0.67
CA ILE A 171 -0.82 -7.26 0.81
C ILE A 171 -2.16 -7.85 0.41
N THR A 172 -2.24 -8.46 -0.79
CA THR A 172 -3.52 -8.93 -1.34
C THR A 172 -4.06 -10.19 -0.67
N PHE A 173 -3.19 -10.99 -0.03
CA PHE A 173 -3.56 -12.19 0.71
C PHE A 173 -3.68 -11.96 2.21
N TYR A 174 -3.54 -10.73 2.67
CA TYR A 174 -3.73 -10.40 4.07
C TYR A 174 -5.17 -10.67 4.51
N GLN A 175 -5.30 -11.21 5.71
CA GLN A 175 -6.58 -11.44 6.37
C GLN A 175 -6.61 -10.60 7.64
N PRO A 176 -7.36 -9.49 7.65
CA PRO A 176 -7.48 -8.66 8.84
C PRO A 176 -8.09 -9.43 10.02
N ASP A 177 -7.61 -9.16 11.23
CA ASP A 177 -8.25 -9.64 12.44
C ASP A 177 -9.54 -8.83 12.71
N PHE A 178 -10.67 -9.36 12.22
CA PHE A 178 -11.97 -8.72 12.39
C PHE A 178 -12.43 -8.67 13.85
N SER A 179 -11.95 -9.56 14.71
CA SER A 179 -12.26 -9.52 16.13
C SER A 179 -11.59 -8.31 16.78
N ALA A 180 -10.30 -8.11 16.50
CA ALA A 180 -9.56 -6.95 16.97
C ALA A 180 -10.14 -5.64 16.41
N LEU A 181 -10.50 -5.61 15.11
CA LEU A 181 -11.10 -4.42 14.48
C LEU A 181 -12.44 -4.04 15.11
N LYS A 182 -13.31 -5.01 15.39
CA LYS A 182 -14.60 -4.77 16.07
C LYS A 182 -14.45 -4.27 17.52
N GLY A 183 -13.38 -4.68 18.20
CA GLY A 183 -13.07 -4.27 19.56
C GLY A 183 -12.31 -2.96 19.66
N ALA A 184 -11.80 -2.42 18.53
CA ALA A 184 -11.03 -1.19 18.53
C ALA A 184 -11.92 0.04 18.79
N PRO A 185 -11.41 1.06 19.51
CA PRO A 185 -12.14 2.31 19.72
C PRO A 185 -12.16 3.19 18.46
N ALA A 186 -11.29 2.92 17.49
CA ALA A 186 -11.18 3.66 16.24
C ALA A 186 -12.44 3.46 15.36
N ARG A 187 -12.84 4.52 14.67
CA ARG A 187 -13.83 4.42 13.58
C ARG A 187 -13.13 3.93 12.30
N VAL A 188 -13.74 2.99 11.60
CA VAL A 188 -13.25 2.45 10.32
C VAL A 188 -14.34 2.55 9.27
#